data_e335446ec95f14e213ac43da76300f27
#
_entry.id   e335446ec95f14e213ac43da76300f27
#
_cell.length_a   1.000
_cell.length_b   1.000
_cell.length_c   1.000
_cell.angle_alpha   90.00
_cell.angle_beta   90.00
_cell.angle_gamma   90.00
#
_symmetry.space_group_name_H-M   'P 1'
#
loop_
_entity.id
_entity.type
_entity.pdbx_description
1 polymer ?
#
loop_
_entity_poly.entity_id
_entity_poly.type
_entity_poly.pdbx_seq_one_letter_code
_entity_poly.pdbx_strand_id
1 'polypeptide(L)'
;MKKRIPAILLSLLLLASSVGCAKSPTASNTSSPAAPANSGETTAPKEEYIIDYMQPEGDSINSEDTPVGKVLKEKFNISFHVTSFTGDYDAQVALMLSGGNYPEIMRLRFSEDIQKYVKAGALVELESLAHQCGATDFLTFRKDSIPIWKLGSGDGKLYTWESDSPQIALSSDVRVRSDVLEAAGWPQVLTEDEWINLLKIGMEKFPTVNGQPTVGMTFCGAESFGVQGIMPIMYEKGGYTALGGNGAVIYNNKEDKYEDYFLNKYVKSSFRFFNRLYREGLLDTECFSDLTQQTTEKTTSGRALSVWYYDAGCQTANQSFREAGTSEMEYVWMPVMSQDQIDAGEDRCFREMQSYIWSSYAITKNCKSPERVMEVLNYTSTDEGQLLIGSGVEGVHYTVGSDGIRTPAEDYIKKVKEDGTYAYKQGVNAFPFLGTAGIMDSSDQYYQMYRNETYKSALLSDRAKEVYSHYGWEGESDMWYKNDRFGITMVKSGVVNSQTLDPTSAEGKLAQQMIDYRNKAAVQLAMAEDFDATYAELVEGYKKLNPETVVDAFNKLYEENKAAVK
;
A
#
# COMPACT_ATOMS: atom_id res chain seq x y z
N MET A 1 -3.45 54.99 -1.42
CA MET A 1 -3.55 55.72 -2.70
C MET A 1 -4.23 54.81 -3.71
N LYS A 2 -5.41 55.26 -4.13
CA LYS A 2 -6.25 54.60 -5.14
C LYS A 2 -5.62 54.73 -6.53
N LYS A 3 -5.65 53.69 -7.38
CA LYS A 3 -5.79 53.86 -8.81
C LYS A 3 -6.51 52.69 -9.46
N ARG A 4 -7.40 53.05 -10.29
CA ARG A 4 -8.54 52.40 -10.92
C ARG A 4 -8.18 51.66 -12.21
N ILE A 5 -9.06 50.71 -12.50
CA ILE A 5 -9.33 49.98 -13.74
C ILE A 5 -9.51 50.90 -14.96
N PRO A 6 -9.32 50.42 -16.22
CA PRO A 6 -10.56 50.31 -17.01
C PRO A 6 -10.73 48.98 -17.77
N ALA A 7 -11.99 48.61 -17.86
CA ALA A 7 -12.58 47.61 -18.73
C ALA A 7 -12.68 48.16 -20.19
N ILE A 8 -12.55 47.27 -21.17
CA ILE A 8 -13.02 47.54 -22.55
C ILE A 8 -13.86 46.35 -23.01
N LEU A 9 -15.04 46.76 -23.47
CA LEU A 9 -16.14 45.95 -24.04
C LEU A 9 -16.02 45.83 -25.58
N LEU A 10 -16.75 44.85 -26.10
CA LEU A 10 -17.37 44.77 -27.46
C LEU A 10 -16.46 44.25 -28.58
N SER A 11 -16.91 43.34 -29.46
CA SER A 11 -18.19 43.28 -30.15
C SER A 11 -18.42 41.96 -30.88
N LEU A 12 -19.68 41.57 -30.98
CA LEU A 12 -20.28 40.56 -31.87
C LEU A 12 -20.02 40.84 -33.35
N LEU A 13 -19.92 39.76 -34.13
CA LEU A 13 -20.41 39.77 -35.53
C LEU A 13 -20.87 38.36 -35.94
N LEU A 14 -22.18 38.26 -36.14
CA LEU A 14 -22.87 37.19 -36.86
C LEU A 14 -22.67 37.40 -38.36
N LEU A 15 -22.51 36.32 -39.12
CA LEU A 15 -22.99 36.25 -40.50
C LEU A 15 -23.33 34.81 -40.88
N ALA A 16 -24.55 34.67 -41.38
CA ALA A 16 -25.19 33.43 -41.80
C ALA A 16 -25.14 33.29 -43.33
N SER A 17 -25.61 32.14 -43.78
CA SER A 17 -26.06 31.74 -45.14
C SER A 17 -24.96 31.13 -46.03
N SER A 18 -25.22 30.08 -46.82
CA SER A 18 -26.43 29.68 -47.53
C SER A 18 -26.36 28.24 -48.06
N VAL A 19 -27.53 27.72 -48.27
CA VAL A 19 -27.95 26.44 -48.86
C VAL A 19 -27.52 26.30 -50.33
N GLY A 20 -27.23 25.07 -50.77
CA GLY A 20 -27.10 24.69 -52.14
C GLY A 20 -27.36 23.21 -52.39
N CYS A 21 -28.58 22.87 -52.79
CA CYS A 21 -28.96 21.55 -53.32
C CYS A 21 -28.57 21.43 -54.79
N ALA A 22 -28.04 20.28 -55.23
CA ALA A 22 -28.21 19.81 -56.61
C ALA A 22 -28.08 18.29 -56.77
N LYS A 23 -29.10 17.73 -57.25
CA LYS A 23 -29.58 16.51 -57.86
C LYS A 23 -28.57 15.52 -58.46
N SER A 24 -28.94 14.23 -58.22
CA SER A 24 -28.50 13.03 -58.95
C SER A 24 -28.86 13.02 -60.44
N PRO A 25 -28.23 12.16 -61.23
CA PRO A 25 -29.01 11.19 -61.98
C PRO A 25 -28.52 9.74 -61.91
N THR A 26 -29.48 8.89 -62.09
CA THR A 26 -29.57 7.44 -62.15
C THR A 26 -28.98 6.83 -63.43
N ALA A 27 -28.37 5.63 -63.34
CA ALA A 27 -28.52 4.48 -64.28
C ALA A 27 -27.41 3.44 -63.94
N SER A 28 -27.66 2.29 -63.75
CA SER A 28 -28.26 1.03 -64.17
C SER A 28 -27.24 -0.12 -64.16
N ASN A 29 -27.64 -1.18 -63.51
CA ASN A 29 -27.15 -2.55 -63.37
C ASN A 29 -26.20 -3.11 -64.42
N THR A 30 -25.18 -3.87 -63.90
CA THR A 30 -24.91 -5.25 -64.37
C THR A 30 -24.20 -6.05 -63.24
N SER A 31 -24.75 -7.23 -62.99
CA SER A 31 -24.36 -8.20 -61.98
C SER A 31 -23.22 -9.11 -62.46
N SER A 32 -22.24 -9.42 -61.58
CA SER A 32 -21.54 -10.69 -61.53
C SER A 32 -20.85 -10.90 -60.15
N PRO A 33 -20.74 -12.13 -59.63
CA PRO A 33 -20.55 -12.39 -58.20
C PRO A 33 -19.09 -12.23 -57.80
N ALA A 34 -18.86 -11.43 -56.75
CA ALA A 34 -17.59 -11.31 -56.09
C ALA A 34 -17.48 -12.22 -54.88
N ALA A 35 -16.31 -12.81 -54.69
CA ALA A 35 -15.90 -13.61 -53.55
C ALA A 35 -16.04 -12.86 -52.20
N PRO A 36 -16.12 -13.56 -51.06
CA PRO A 36 -16.31 -12.89 -49.77
C PRO A 36 -15.08 -12.03 -49.43
N ALA A 37 -15.30 -10.73 -49.41
CA ALA A 37 -14.33 -9.80 -48.86
C ALA A 37 -14.32 -9.92 -47.34
N ASN A 38 -13.16 -10.20 -46.82
CA ASN A 38 -12.83 -10.11 -45.42
C ASN A 38 -13.01 -8.63 -45.02
N SER A 39 -14.12 -8.31 -44.34
CA SER A 39 -14.37 -6.99 -43.79
C SER A 39 -13.50 -6.77 -42.58
N GLY A 40 -12.24 -6.41 -42.78
CA GLY A 40 -11.49 -5.71 -41.77
C GLY A 40 -12.14 -4.32 -41.60
N GLU A 41 -12.89 -4.15 -40.54
CA GLU A 41 -13.29 -2.82 -40.09
C GLU A 41 -12.01 -2.02 -39.78
N THR A 42 -11.62 -1.18 -40.70
CA THR A 42 -10.68 -0.08 -40.40
C THR A 42 -11.48 0.96 -39.61
N THR A 43 -11.55 0.76 -38.28
CA THR A 43 -11.99 1.81 -37.38
C THR A 43 -11.08 3.02 -37.59
N ALA A 44 -11.69 4.18 -37.80
CA ALA A 44 -10.94 5.46 -37.87
C ALA A 44 -10.03 5.59 -36.64
N PRO A 45 -8.82 6.14 -36.77
CA PRO A 45 -7.95 6.34 -35.63
C PRO A 45 -8.71 7.07 -34.52
N LYS A 46 -8.76 6.49 -33.31
CA LYS A 46 -9.37 7.16 -32.16
C LYS A 46 -8.62 8.47 -31.91
N GLU A 47 -9.34 9.55 -31.59
CA GLU A 47 -8.70 10.79 -31.19
C GLU A 47 -7.84 10.61 -29.95
N GLU A 48 -6.76 11.39 -29.83
CA GLU A 48 -5.92 11.38 -28.63
C GLU A 48 -6.76 11.78 -27.40
N TYR A 49 -6.60 11.03 -26.32
CA TYR A 49 -7.30 11.28 -25.07
C TYR A 49 -6.33 11.31 -23.91
N ILE A 50 -6.25 12.46 -23.25
CA ILE A 50 -5.46 12.67 -22.04
C ILE A 50 -6.40 12.59 -20.85
N ILE A 51 -6.07 11.74 -19.89
CA ILE A 51 -6.86 11.50 -18.68
C ILE A 51 -6.08 12.03 -17.47
N ASP A 52 -6.69 12.93 -16.74
CA ASP A 52 -6.13 13.47 -15.50
C ASP A 52 -6.43 12.53 -14.33
N TYR A 53 -5.37 12.17 -13.61
CA TYR A 53 -5.43 11.41 -12.38
C TYR A 53 -4.67 12.13 -11.27
N MET A 54 -5.27 12.21 -10.07
CA MET A 54 -4.64 12.79 -8.89
C MET A 54 -4.37 11.71 -7.84
N GLN A 55 -3.15 11.70 -7.32
CA GLN A 55 -2.70 10.77 -6.28
C GLN A 55 -2.23 11.52 -5.01
N PRO A 56 -2.29 10.88 -3.83
CA PRO A 56 -1.90 11.51 -2.56
C PRO A 56 -0.39 11.63 -2.34
N GLU A 57 0.40 10.83 -3.05
CA GLU A 57 1.84 10.69 -2.83
C GLU A 57 2.56 10.25 -4.10
N GLY A 58 3.88 10.38 -4.13
CA GLY A 58 4.74 10.05 -5.26
C GLY A 58 5.05 11.28 -6.12
N ASP A 59 5.71 11.09 -7.25
CA ASP A 59 6.02 12.15 -8.20
C ASP A 59 4.91 12.33 -9.24
N SER A 60 4.76 13.54 -9.77
CA SER A 60 3.91 13.78 -10.94
C SER A 60 4.60 13.19 -12.18
N ILE A 61 3.83 12.54 -13.06
CA ILE A 61 4.35 11.88 -14.25
C ILE A 61 3.34 11.91 -15.38
N ASN A 62 3.81 12.16 -16.59
CA ASN A 62 3.03 11.99 -17.81
C ASN A 62 3.37 10.64 -18.44
N SER A 63 2.38 9.81 -18.68
CA SER A 63 2.60 8.44 -19.14
C SER A 63 3.35 8.37 -20.46
N GLU A 64 3.07 9.28 -21.40
CA GLU A 64 3.69 9.34 -22.73
C GLU A 64 5.20 9.61 -22.71
N ASP A 65 5.73 10.08 -21.58
CA ASP A 65 7.17 10.29 -21.40
C ASP A 65 7.90 9.00 -21.01
N THR A 66 7.14 7.96 -20.66
CA THR A 66 7.67 6.67 -20.17
C THR A 66 7.60 5.56 -21.23
N PRO A 67 8.52 4.58 -21.22
CA PRO A 67 8.42 3.40 -22.10
C PRO A 67 7.10 2.63 -21.96
N VAL A 68 6.60 2.43 -20.73
CA VAL A 68 5.32 1.74 -20.47
C VAL A 68 4.14 2.53 -21.05
N GLY A 69 4.06 3.83 -20.78
CA GLY A 69 2.97 4.66 -21.27
C GLY A 69 2.97 4.84 -22.78
N LYS A 70 4.15 4.78 -23.44
CA LYS A 70 4.22 4.77 -24.92
C LYS A 70 3.51 3.57 -25.52
N VAL A 71 3.65 2.38 -24.92
CA VAL A 71 2.92 1.19 -25.37
C VAL A 71 1.40 1.39 -25.22
N LEU A 72 0.95 1.96 -24.09
CA LEU A 72 -0.48 2.28 -23.89
C LEU A 72 -0.96 3.31 -24.92
N LYS A 73 -0.17 4.34 -25.20
CA LYS A 73 -0.50 5.35 -26.22
C LYS A 73 -0.60 4.75 -27.62
N GLU A 74 0.32 3.88 -28.00
CA GLU A 74 0.29 3.17 -29.30
C GLU A 74 -0.95 2.28 -29.45
N LYS A 75 -1.35 1.57 -28.37
CA LYS A 75 -2.51 0.67 -28.40
C LYS A 75 -3.86 1.40 -28.38
N PHE A 76 -3.98 2.44 -27.57
CA PHE A 76 -5.27 3.04 -27.21
C PHE A 76 -5.40 4.51 -27.62
N ASN A 77 -4.31 5.16 -28.03
CA ASN A 77 -4.21 6.62 -28.18
C ASN A 77 -4.67 7.37 -26.92
N ILE A 78 -4.28 6.83 -25.73
CA ILE A 78 -4.56 7.37 -24.40
C ILE A 78 -3.25 7.66 -23.70
N SER A 79 -3.21 8.80 -23.00
CA SER A 79 -2.15 9.18 -22.06
C SER A 79 -2.76 9.49 -20.69
N PHE A 80 -2.00 9.26 -19.63
CA PHE A 80 -2.38 9.58 -18.27
C PHE A 80 -1.45 10.65 -17.72
N HIS A 81 -2.02 11.77 -17.28
CA HIS A 81 -1.31 12.81 -16.56
C HIS A 81 -1.56 12.61 -15.06
N VAL A 82 -0.54 12.14 -14.39
CA VAL A 82 -0.57 11.86 -12.96
C VAL A 82 -0.03 13.05 -12.20
N THR A 83 -0.86 13.65 -11.34
CA THR A 83 -0.47 14.78 -10.49
C THR A 83 -0.48 14.34 -9.04
N SER A 84 0.63 14.57 -8.33
CA SER A 84 0.71 14.37 -6.89
C SER A 84 0.20 15.58 -6.14
N PHE A 85 -0.66 15.34 -5.17
CA PHE A 85 -1.19 16.38 -4.30
C PHE A 85 -0.27 16.59 -3.10
N THR A 86 0.04 17.84 -2.80
CA THR A 86 0.81 18.21 -1.61
C THR A 86 -0.12 18.81 -0.57
N GLY A 87 -0.26 18.17 0.57
CA GLY A 87 -1.12 18.59 1.66
C GLY A 87 -2.02 17.46 2.17
N ASP A 88 -3.08 17.84 2.89
CA ASP A 88 -4.08 16.88 3.39
C ASP A 88 -4.96 16.40 2.23
N TYR A 89 -4.66 15.21 1.71
CA TYR A 89 -5.37 14.61 0.57
C TYR A 89 -6.83 14.30 0.91
N ASP A 90 -7.12 13.82 2.11
CA ASP A 90 -8.47 13.43 2.49
C ASP A 90 -9.37 14.67 2.65
N ALA A 91 -8.83 15.75 3.18
CA ALA A 91 -9.52 17.06 3.18
C ALA A 91 -9.75 17.57 1.75
N GLN A 92 -8.79 17.38 0.84
CA GLN A 92 -8.95 17.74 -0.57
C GLN A 92 -10.04 16.93 -1.27
N VAL A 93 -10.11 15.61 -1.01
CA VAL A 93 -11.18 14.73 -1.52
C VAL A 93 -12.56 15.24 -1.08
N ALA A 94 -12.73 15.61 0.18
CA ALA A 94 -13.98 16.16 0.68
C ALA A 94 -14.34 17.52 0.04
N LEU A 95 -13.33 18.37 -0.18
CA LEU A 95 -13.52 19.68 -0.83
C LEU A 95 -13.92 19.52 -2.31
N MET A 96 -13.29 18.61 -3.05
CA MET A 96 -13.61 18.32 -4.45
C MET A 96 -15.05 17.81 -4.59
N LEU A 97 -15.52 16.95 -3.68
CA LEU A 97 -16.90 16.48 -3.69
C LEU A 97 -17.87 17.64 -3.53
N SER A 98 -17.60 18.56 -2.58
CA SER A 98 -18.45 19.73 -2.31
C SER A 98 -18.49 20.70 -3.50
N GLY A 99 -17.38 20.84 -4.22
CA GLY A 99 -17.25 21.72 -5.38
C GLY A 99 -17.71 21.11 -6.71
N GLY A 100 -17.88 19.80 -6.78
CA GLY A 100 -18.19 19.06 -8.00
C GLY A 100 -17.04 19.04 -9.03
N ASN A 101 -15.85 19.48 -8.63
CA ASN A 101 -14.66 19.58 -9.48
C ASN A 101 -13.61 18.55 -9.05
N TYR A 102 -13.75 17.34 -9.55
CA TYR A 102 -12.85 16.22 -9.31
C TYR A 102 -12.30 15.67 -10.62
N PRO A 103 -11.10 15.02 -10.62
CA PRO A 103 -10.46 14.49 -11.83
C PRO A 103 -11.28 13.34 -12.45
N GLU A 104 -10.91 12.94 -13.66
CA GLU A 104 -11.60 11.88 -14.41
C GLU A 104 -11.43 10.51 -13.75
N ILE A 105 -10.23 10.24 -13.20
CA ILE A 105 -9.95 9.12 -12.31
C ILE A 105 -9.43 9.67 -10.99
N MET A 106 -9.91 9.13 -9.89
CA MET A 106 -9.46 9.55 -8.57
C MET A 106 -9.25 8.37 -7.63
N ARG A 107 -8.43 8.59 -6.60
CA ARG A 107 -8.22 7.65 -5.51
C ARG A 107 -9.10 8.02 -4.32
N LEU A 108 -9.84 7.06 -3.80
CA LEU A 108 -10.64 7.16 -2.57
C LEU A 108 -10.07 6.18 -1.55
N ARG A 109 -9.63 6.68 -0.40
CA ARG A 109 -8.85 5.87 0.55
C ARG A 109 -9.72 5.04 1.51
N PHE A 110 -10.94 5.47 1.78
CA PHE A 110 -11.80 4.86 2.79
C PHE A 110 -13.22 4.63 2.29
N SER A 111 -13.86 3.58 2.81
CA SER A 111 -15.26 3.26 2.48
C SER A 111 -16.21 4.44 2.72
N GLU A 112 -15.97 5.27 3.73
CA GLU A 112 -16.77 6.47 3.99
C GLU A 112 -16.76 7.46 2.84
N ASP A 113 -15.59 7.71 2.25
CA ASP A 113 -15.49 8.64 1.12
C ASP A 113 -16.12 8.04 -0.13
N ILE A 114 -15.93 6.73 -0.36
CA ILE A 114 -16.63 6.02 -1.43
C ILE A 114 -18.13 6.20 -1.29
N GLN A 115 -18.70 5.96 -0.11
CA GLN A 115 -20.14 6.11 0.13
C GLN A 115 -20.64 7.55 -0.04
N LYS A 116 -19.86 8.56 0.37
CA LYS A 116 -20.20 9.98 0.15
C LYS A 116 -20.28 10.30 -1.35
N TYR A 117 -19.29 9.85 -2.13
CA TYR A 117 -19.25 10.05 -3.58
C TYR A 117 -20.37 9.28 -4.29
N VAL A 118 -20.67 8.04 -3.88
CA VAL A 118 -21.80 7.25 -4.39
C VAL A 118 -23.13 7.96 -4.13
N LYS A 119 -23.38 8.40 -2.89
CA LYS A 119 -24.60 9.15 -2.51
C LYS A 119 -24.78 10.44 -3.30
N ALA A 120 -23.68 11.11 -3.63
CA ALA A 120 -23.68 12.32 -4.47
C ALA A 120 -23.87 12.03 -5.97
N GLY A 121 -23.87 10.77 -6.39
CA GLY A 121 -23.92 10.38 -7.80
C GLY A 121 -22.67 10.77 -8.60
N ALA A 122 -21.54 10.92 -7.94
CA ALA A 122 -20.29 11.41 -8.51
C ALA A 122 -19.45 10.33 -9.22
N LEU A 123 -19.79 9.05 -9.04
CA LEU A 123 -19.04 7.91 -9.60
C LEU A 123 -19.79 7.19 -10.71
N VAL A 124 -19.05 6.57 -11.60
CA VAL A 124 -19.56 5.68 -12.66
C VAL A 124 -19.68 4.27 -12.09
N GLU A 125 -20.80 3.62 -12.33
CA GLU A 125 -21.01 2.21 -11.95
C GLU A 125 -20.27 1.30 -12.95
N LEU A 126 -19.28 0.54 -12.46
CA LEU A 126 -18.29 -0.12 -13.28
C LEU A 126 -18.76 -1.46 -13.88
N GLU A 127 -19.63 -2.20 -13.18
CA GLU A 127 -20.09 -3.50 -13.68
C GLU A 127 -20.98 -3.33 -14.91
N SER A 128 -21.90 -2.36 -14.87
CA SER A 128 -22.71 -1.99 -16.03
C SER A 128 -21.87 -1.47 -17.18
N LEU A 129 -20.87 -0.61 -16.87
CA LEU A 129 -19.95 -0.08 -17.89
C LEU A 129 -19.14 -1.22 -18.53
N ALA A 130 -18.60 -2.15 -17.73
CA ALA A 130 -17.83 -3.28 -18.22
C ALA A 130 -18.68 -4.18 -19.15
N HIS A 131 -19.93 -4.47 -18.77
CA HIS A 131 -20.84 -5.22 -19.63
C HIS A 131 -21.17 -4.50 -20.94
N GLN A 132 -21.38 -3.19 -20.90
CA GLN A 132 -21.63 -2.39 -22.09
C GLN A 132 -20.44 -2.37 -23.05
N CYS A 133 -19.22 -2.35 -22.52
CA CYS A 133 -17.97 -2.34 -23.28
C CYS A 133 -17.48 -3.75 -23.68
N GLY A 134 -18.10 -4.81 -23.19
CA GLY A 134 -17.60 -6.19 -23.36
C GLY A 134 -16.27 -6.45 -22.64
N ALA A 135 -16.02 -5.73 -21.54
CA ALA A 135 -14.80 -5.80 -20.74
C ALA A 135 -14.79 -7.04 -19.83
N THR A 136 -14.74 -8.22 -20.44
CA THR A 136 -14.82 -9.52 -19.74
C THR A 136 -13.57 -9.86 -18.94
N ASP A 137 -12.38 -9.44 -19.40
CA ASP A 137 -11.13 -9.69 -18.69
C ASP A 137 -11.08 -8.89 -17.39
N PHE A 138 -11.57 -7.64 -17.38
CA PHE A 138 -11.68 -6.83 -16.17
C PHE A 138 -12.53 -7.54 -15.09
N LEU A 139 -13.69 -8.07 -15.47
CA LEU A 139 -14.59 -8.75 -14.52
C LEU A 139 -14.03 -10.10 -14.08
N THR A 140 -13.44 -10.87 -15.01
CA THR A 140 -12.91 -12.21 -14.72
C THR A 140 -11.68 -12.17 -13.84
N PHE A 141 -10.74 -11.27 -14.13
CA PHE A 141 -9.51 -11.12 -13.39
C PHE A 141 -9.74 -10.69 -11.93
N ARG A 142 -10.79 -9.89 -11.69
CA ARG A 142 -11.13 -9.34 -10.38
C ARG A 142 -12.33 -10.02 -9.70
N LYS A 143 -12.80 -11.14 -10.23
CA LYS A 143 -14.03 -11.82 -9.76
C LYS A 143 -14.09 -12.07 -8.27
N ASP A 144 -12.94 -12.39 -7.65
CA ASP A 144 -12.85 -12.71 -6.22
C ASP A 144 -12.81 -11.45 -5.34
N SER A 145 -12.43 -10.31 -5.92
CA SER A 145 -12.33 -9.01 -5.25
C SER A 145 -13.62 -8.19 -5.36
N ILE A 146 -14.34 -8.31 -6.46
CA ILE A 146 -15.55 -7.52 -6.73
C ILE A 146 -16.60 -7.61 -5.61
N PRO A 147 -16.90 -8.78 -5.02
CA PRO A 147 -17.87 -8.85 -3.91
C PRO A 147 -17.45 -8.01 -2.71
N ILE A 148 -16.14 -7.94 -2.41
CA ILE A 148 -15.59 -7.16 -1.30
C ILE A 148 -15.67 -5.66 -1.62
N TRP A 149 -15.33 -5.24 -2.83
CA TRP A 149 -15.40 -3.84 -3.24
C TRP A 149 -16.84 -3.31 -3.24
N LYS A 150 -17.80 -4.15 -3.57
CA LYS A 150 -19.24 -3.82 -3.47
C LYS A 150 -19.69 -3.50 -2.04
N LEU A 151 -19.08 -4.09 -1.02
CA LEU A 151 -19.38 -3.77 0.38
C LEU A 151 -19.03 -2.31 0.71
N GLY A 152 -17.94 -1.78 0.14
CA GLY A 152 -17.48 -0.41 0.38
C GLY A 152 -18.40 0.67 -0.17
N SER A 153 -19.25 0.36 -1.15
CA SER A 153 -20.14 1.34 -1.79
C SER A 153 -21.35 1.73 -0.94
N GLY A 154 -21.77 0.83 -0.04
CA GLY A 154 -22.95 1.01 0.80
C GLY A 154 -24.30 0.75 0.10
N ASP A 155 -24.33 0.59 -1.23
CA ASP A 155 -25.52 0.23 -2.02
C ASP A 155 -25.40 -1.12 -2.75
N GLY A 156 -24.26 -1.79 -2.55
CA GLY A 156 -23.99 -3.12 -3.11
C GLY A 156 -23.60 -3.15 -4.58
N LYS A 157 -23.32 -2.00 -5.21
CA LYS A 157 -22.87 -1.90 -6.60
C LYS A 157 -21.35 -1.66 -6.68
N LEU A 158 -20.78 -1.92 -7.85
CA LEU A 158 -19.36 -1.76 -8.11
C LEU A 158 -19.06 -0.35 -8.63
N TYR A 159 -18.37 0.49 -7.85
CA TYR A 159 -17.94 1.82 -8.26
C TYR A 159 -16.42 1.99 -8.23
N THR A 160 -15.73 1.10 -7.53
CA THR A 160 -14.29 1.21 -7.33
C THR A 160 -13.59 -0.10 -7.66
N TRP A 161 -12.30 0.02 -7.96
CA TRP A 161 -11.37 -1.11 -8.03
C TRP A 161 -10.09 -0.75 -7.27
N GLU A 162 -9.35 -1.77 -6.88
CA GLU A 162 -8.08 -1.63 -6.18
C GLU A 162 -6.92 -2.11 -7.06
N SER A 163 -5.75 -1.54 -6.82
CA SER A 163 -4.49 -2.10 -7.33
C SER A 163 -4.00 -3.26 -6.47
N ASP A 164 -4.43 -3.29 -5.22
CA ASP A 164 -4.03 -4.31 -4.26
C ASP A 164 -4.97 -5.51 -4.34
N SER A 165 -4.47 -6.62 -4.80
CA SER A 165 -5.13 -7.92 -4.80
C SER A 165 -4.29 -8.90 -4.02
N PRO A 166 -4.74 -10.15 -3.83
CA PRO A 166 -4.15 -11.04 -2.83
C PRO A 166 -2.64 -10.93 -2.82
N GLN A 167 -2.10 -10.37 -1.77
CA GLN A 167 -0.67 -10.32 -1.55
C GLN A 167 -0.36 -11.02 -0.25
N ILE A 168 0.72 -11.78 -0.27
CA ILE A 168 1.34 -12.23 0.97
C ILE A 168 1.99 -10.99 1.57
N ALA A 169 1.38 -10.47 2.63
CA ALA A 169 2.05 -9.49 3.45
C ALA A 169 3.12 -10.23 4.25
N LEU A 170 4.32 -10.27 3.71
CA LEU A 170 5.50 -10.46 4.53
C LEU A 170 5.53 -9.22 5.42
N SER A 171 5.08 -9.37 6.65
CA SER A 171 5.03 -8.22 7.54
C SER A 171 6.44 -7.71 7.76
N SER A 172 6.52 -6.43 7.79
CA SER A 172 7.70 -5.69 8.20
C SER A 172 8.10 -6.12 9.62
N ASP A 173 9.37 -6.23 9.84
CA ASP A 173 9.93 -6.55 11.15
C ASP A 173 10.76 -5.38 11.67
N VAL A 174 11.95 -5.63 12.20
CA VAL A 174 12.82 -4.59 12.72
C VAL A 174 13.99 -4.40 11.76
N ARG A 175 14.25 -3.16 11.39
CA ARG A 175 15.50 -2.82 10.72
C ARG A 175 16.56 -2.48 11.74
N VAL A 176 17.77 -3.00 11.51
CA VAL A 176 18.91 -2.77 12.39
C VAL A 176 20.15 -2.45 11.56
N ARG A 177 21.00 -1.56 12.02
CA ARG A 177 22.30 -1.27 11.39
C ARG A 177 23.17 -2.53 11.42
N SER A 178 23.75 -2.87 10.29
CA SER A 178 24.52 -4.11 10.13
C SER A 178 25.82 -4.13 10.95
N ASP A 179 26.42 -2.97 11.22
CA ASP A 179 27.58 -2.86 12.12
C ASP A 179 27.26 -3.20 13.58
N VAL A 180 25.99 -3.03 14.00
CA VAL A 180 25.53 -3.47 15.33
C VAL A 180 25.50 -5.00 15.41
N LEU A 181 25.01 -5.68 14.36
CA LEU A 181 25.06 -7.14 14.26
C LEU A 181 26.50 -7.65 14.24
N GLU A 182 27.37 -7.00 13.48
CA GLU A 182 28.78 -7.34 13.41
C GLU A 182 29.47 -7.18 14.77
N ALA A 183 29.26 -6.05 15.47
CA ALA A 183 29.82 -5.81 16.80
C ALA A 183 29.34 -6.83 17.83
N ALA A 184 28.15 -7.39 17.66
CA ALA A 184 27.60 -8.45 18.51
C ALA A 184 28.02 -9.87 18.08
N GLY A 185 28.79 -10.03 17.00
CA GLY A 185 29.24 -11.32 16.48
C GLY A 185 28.18 -12.10 15.72
N TRP A 186 27.27 -11.40 15.03
CA TRP A 186 26.23 -11.96 14.16
C TRP A 186 25.23 -12.88 14.89
N PRO A 187 24.60 -12.42 16.00
CA PRO A 187 23.65 -13.23 16.72
C PRO A 187 22.38 -13.48 15.91
N GLN A 188 21.80 -14.65 16.06
CA GLN A 188 20.42 -14.87 15.61
C GLN A 188 19.46 -14.16 16.58
N VAL A 189 18.84 -13.07 16.10
CA VAL A 189 17.95 -12.24 16.90
C VAL A 189 16.51 -12.56 16.55
N LEU A 190 15.68 -12.76 17.56
CA LEU A 190 14.25 -13.00 17.40
C LEU A 190 13.45 -12.47 18.60
N THR A 191 13.80 -12.86 19.83
CA THR A 191 13.03 -12.54 21.04
C THR A 191 13.40 -11.18 21.62
N GLU A 192 12.57 -10.69 22.54
CA GLU A 192 12.79 -9.42 23.23
C GLU A 192 14.14 -9.36 23.95
N ASP A 193 14.54 -10.46 24.61
CA ASP A 193 15.83 -10.53 25.32
C ASP A 193 17.01 -10.45 24.36
N GLU A 194 16.92 -11.12 23.22
CA GLU A 194 17.95 -11.09 22.18
C GLU A 194 18.06 -9.69 21.57
N TRP A 195 16.93 -9.02 21.31
CA TRP A 195 16.92 -7.62 20.84
C TRP A 195 17.49 -6.65 21.86
N ILE A 196 17.12 -6.76 23.15
CA ILE A 196 17.65 -5.91 24.22
C ILE A 196 19.18 -6.09 24.32
N ASN A 197 19.67 -7.34 24.29
CA ASN A 197 21.11 -7.61 24.35
C ASN A 197 21.85 -7.03 23.14
N LEU A 198 21.31 -7.19 21.94
CA LEU A 198 21.88 -6.62 20.72
C LEU A 198 21.99 -5.09 20.81
N LEU A 199 20.92 -4.43 21.23
CA LEU A 199 20.88 -2.98 21.34
C LEU A 199 21.82 -2.45 22.43
N LYS A 200 21.99 -3.16 23.56
CA LYS A 200 22.99 -2.80 24.58
C LYS A 200 24.41 -2.79 24.01
N ILE A 201 24.77 -3.85 23.27
CA ILE A 201 26.07 -3.92 22.59
C ILE A 201 26.21 -2.77 21.60
N GLY A 202 25.18 -2.48 20.80
CA GLY A 202 25.18 -1.38 19.86
C GLY A 202 25.35 -0.01 20.51
N MET A 203 24.61 0.27 21.59
CA MET A 203 24.70 1.53 22.33
C MET A 203 26.07 1.71 23.01
N GLU A 204 26.67 0.65 23.52
CA GLU A 204 28.02 0.67 24.09
C GLU A 204 29.08 0.92 23.01
N LYS A 205 28.96 0.23 21.87
CA LYS A 205 29.94 0.29 20.79
C LYS A 205 29.86 1.60 19.98
N PHE A 206 28.65 2.11 19.77
CA PHE A 206 28.33 3.27 18.93
C PHE A 206 27.57 4.33 19.72
N PRO A 207 28.13 4.92 20.80
CA PRO A 207 27.39 5.85 21.66
C PRO A 207 27.02 7.16 20.98
N THR A 208 27.73 7.51 19.91
CA THR A 208 27.49 8.73 19.13
C THR A 208 27.75 8.50 17.64
N VAL A 209 27.02 9.24 16.79
CA VAL A 209 27.29 9.38 15.37
C VAL A 209 27.37 10.87 15.05
N ASN A 210 28.44 11.30 14.39
CA ASN A 210 28.72 12.72 14.08
C ASN A 210 28.61 13.65 15.30
N GLY A 211 29.02 13.17 16.47
CA GLY A 211 28.99 13.92 17.73
C GLY A 211 27.59 14.03 18.37
N GLN A 212 26.57 13.37 17.80
CA GLN A 212 25.22 13.31 18.37
C GLN A 212 24.98 11.95 19.02
N PRO A 213 24.26 11.87 20.15
CA PRO A 213 23.93 10.61 20.79
C PRO A 213 23.12 9.70 19.85
N THR A 214 23.44 8.39 19.86
CA THR A 214 22.62 7.36 19.22
C THR A 214 21.42 7.01 20.08
N VAL A 215 20.41 6.41 19.45
CA VAL A 215 19.24 5.81 20.12
C VAL A 215 19.16 4.34 19.72
N GLY A 216 18.78 3.47 20.66
CA GLY A 216 18.76 2.03 20.41
C GLY A 216 17.67 1.66 19.40
N MET A 217 16.41 1.95 19.73
CA MET A 217 15.26 1.69 18.87
C MET A 217 14.37 2.93 18.78
N THR A 218 13.90 3.25 17.58
CA THR A 218 12.95 4.34 17.32
C THR A 218 11.78 3.89 16.45
N PHE A 219 10.73 4.69 16.38
CA PHE A 219 9.58 4.56 15.47
C PHE A 219 8.80 5.88 15.40
N CYS A 220 7.92 6.01 14.40
CA CYS A 220 7.10 7.22 14.19
C CYS A 220 5.77 7.15 14.94
N GLY A 221 5.80 7.32 16.26
CA GLY A 221 4.64 7.11 17.14
C GLY A 221 3.53 8.15 17.05
N ALA A 222 3.81 9.35 16.54
CA ALA A 222 2.80 10.40 16.35
C ALA A 222 1.98 10.24 15.07
N GLU A 223 2.40 9.37 14.15
CA GLU A 223 1.58 9.04 12.98
C GLU A 223 0.27 8.38 13.39
N SER A 224 -0.78 8.55 12.60
CA SER A 224 -2.09 7.95 12.88
C SER A 224 -2.04 6.41 13.02
N PHE A 225 -1.10 5.77 12.33
CA PHE A 225 -0.82 4.34 12.40
C PHE A 225 0.27 3.95 13.42
N GLY A 226 0.96 4.92 14.04
CA GLY A 226 2.15 4.70 14.85
C GLY A 226 1.93 3.79 16.05
N VAL A 227 1.30 4.31 17.12
CA VAL A 227 1.05 3.53 18.35
C VAL A 227 0.11 2.35 18.10
N GLN A 228 -0.87 2.52 17.22
CA GLN A 228 -1.89 1.48 16.96
C GLN A 228 -1.38 0.33 16.09
N GLY A 229 -0.63 0.59 15.04
CA GLY A 229 -0.25 -0.40 14.05
C GLY A 229 1.21 -0.81 14.12
N ILE A 230 2.10 0.13 14.46
CA ILE A 230 3.54 -0.12 14.49
C ILE A 230 3.97 -0.74 15.82
N MET A 231 3.66 -0.09 16.94
CA MET A 231 4.18 -0.50 18.24
C MET A 231 3.81 -1.93 18.63
N PRO A 232 2.53 -2.36 18.55
CA PRO A 232 2.15 -3.70 19.02
C PRO A 232 2.20 -4.78 17.94
N ILE A 233 3.12 -4.73 16.99
CA ILE A 233 3.19 -5.62 15.81
C ILE A 233 3.24 -7.12 16.14
N MET A 234 3.63 -7.50 17.37
CA MET A 234 3.73 -8.90 17.77
C MET A 234 2.41 -9.69 17.70
N TYR A 235 1.26 -9.01 17.70
CA TYR A 235 -0.04 -9.69 17.59
C TYR A 235 -0.20 -10.42 16.24
N GLU A 236 0.33 -9.86 15.16
CA GLU A 236 0.23 -10.47 13.83
C GLU A 236 0.89 -11.84 13.78
N LYS A 237 1.89 -12.05 14.61
CA LYS A 237 2.68 -13.26 14.66
C LYS A 237 1.98 -14.39 15.40
N GLY A 238 0.96 -14.06 16.20
CA GLY A 238 0.15 -15.01 16.96
C GLY A 238 -1.20 -15.36 16.31
N GLY A 239 -1.41 -15.05 15.03
CA GLY A 239 -2.66 -15.38 14.34
C GLY A 239 -3.74 -14.32 14.42
N TYR A 240 -3.37 -13.09 14.75
CA TYR A 240 -4.24 -11.92 14.70
C TYR A 240 -3.85 -11.06 13.51
N THR A 241 -4.79 -10.75 12.61
CA THR A 241 -4.39 -10.24 11.29
C THR A 241 -4.97 -8.90 10.89
N ALA A 242 -6.06 -8.46 11.45
CA ALA A 242 -6.69 -7.24 11.00
C ALA A 242 -7.07 -6.33 12.15
N LEU A 243 -6.91 -5.04 11.94
CA LEU A 243 -7.38 -4.01 12.85
C LEU A 243 -8.71 -3.47 12.34
N GLY A 244 -9.79 -3.69 13.10
CA GLY A 244 -11.06 -3.04 12.86
C GLY A 244 -11.15 -1.69 13.57
N GLY A 245 -11.82 -0.73 12.94
CA GLY A 245 -12.01 0.59 13.51
C GLY A 245 -10.72 1.29 13.93
N ASN A 246 -9.71 1.31 13.05
CA ASN A 246 -8.41 1.90 13.33
C ASN A 246 -7.73 1.36 14.61
N GLY A 247 -7.93 0.07 14.91
CA GLY A 247 -7.35 -0.61 16.05
C GLY A 247 -8.13 -0.47 17.35
N ALA A 248 -9.43 -0.28 17.29
CA ALA A 248 -10.32 -0.52 18.42
C ALA A 248 -10.46 -2.01 18.71
N VAL A 249 -10.52 -2.82 17.65
CA VAL A 249 -10.61 -4.29 17.71
C VAL A 249 -9.55 -4.95 16.85
N ILE A 250 -9.29 -6.23 17.10
CA ILE A 250 -8.35 -7.06 16.38
C ILE A 250 -9.02 -8.38 15.99
N TYR A 251 -8.76 -8.87 14.78
CA TYR A 251 -9.35 -10.11 14.30
C TYR A 251 -8.49 -11.32 14.65
N ASN A 252 -9.12 -12.29 15.32
CA ASN A 252 -8.54 -13.58 15.68
C ASN A 252 -8.86 -14.61 14.58
N ASN A 253 -7.84 -15.03 13.81
CA ASN A 253 -8.03 -15.99 12.71
C ASN A 253 -8.37 -17.40 13.18
N LYS A 254 -7.99 -17.79 14.41
CA LYS A 254 -8.28 -19.12 14.96
C LYS A 254 -9.74 -19.23 15.40
N GLU A 255 -10.28 -18.15 15.97
CA GLU A 255 -11.63 -18.10 16.52
C GLU A 255 -12.66 -17.53 15.53
N ASP A 256 -12.20 -17.04 14.37
CA ASP A 256 -13.02 -16.43 13.31
C ASP A 256 -13.91 -15.28 13.83
N LYS A 257 -13.32 -14.39 14.66
CA LYS A 257 -14.04 -13.28 15.29
C LYS A 257 -13.13 -12.09 15.62
N TYR A 258 -13.73 -10.93 15.84
CA TYR A 258 -13.05 -9.79 16.45
C TYR A 258 -12.99 -9.91 17.96
N GLU A 259 -11.87 -9.45 18.53
CA GLU A 259 -11.62 -9.30 19.95
C GLU A 259 -11.15 -7.88 20.26
N ASP A 260 -11.17 -7.52 21.54
CA ASP A 260 -10.65 -6.23 21.99
C ASP A 260 -9.15 -6.15 21.75
N TYR A 261 -8.71 -5.05 21.11
CA TYR A 261 -7.31 -4.86 20.78
C TYR A 261 -6.45 -4.60 22.02
N PHE A 262 -6.88 -3.69 22.92
CA PHE A 262 -6.08 -3.28 24.07
C PHE A 262 -5.93 -4.41 25.11
N LEU A 263 -6.93 -5.26 25.22
CA LEU A 263 -6.92 -6.40 26.14
C LEU A 263 -6.23 -7.65 25.57
N ASN A 264 -5.81 -7.62 24.32
CA ASN A 264 -5.16 -8.77 23.67
C ASN A 264 -3.79 -9.04 24.30
N LYS A 265 -3.51 -10.34 24.57
CA LYS A 265 -2.27 -10.77 25.25
C LYS A 265 -0.99 -10.38 24.52
N TYR A 266 -0.97 -10.45 23.17
CA TYR A 266 0.21 -10.10 22.37
C TYR A 266 0.40 -8.59 22.21
N VAL A 267 -0.69 -7.84 22.20
CA VAL A 267 -0.65 -6.37 22.30
C VAL A 267 -0.05 -5.97 23.64
N LYS A 268 -0.46 -6.63 24.74
CA LYS A 268 0.15 -6.45 26.06
C LYS A 268 1.65 -6.78 26.04
N SER A 269 2.06 -7.89 25.42
CA SER A 269 3.47 -8.29 25.29
C SER A 269 4.28 -7.22 24.54
N SER A 270 3.75 -6.65 23.45
CA SER A 270 4.41 -5.56 22.76
C SER A 270 4.62 -4.33 23.64
N PHE A 271 3.61 -3.91 24.38
CA PHE A 271 3.75 -2.79 25.33
C PHE A 271 4.79 -3.07 26.40
N ARG A 272 4.86 -4.31 26.90
CA ARG A 272 5.88 -4.73 27.87
C ARG A 272 7.28 -4.66 27.28
N PHE A 273 7.47 -5.06 26.02
CA PHE A 273 8.75 -4.96 25.35
C PHE A 273 9.23 -3.51 25.24
N PHE A 274 8.34 -2.59 24.85
CA PHE A 274 8.68 -1.16 24.79
C PHE A 274 8.96 -0.55 26.17
N ASN A 275 8.26 -1.01 27.22
CA ASN A 275 8.60 -0.63 28.60
C ASN A 275 10.01 -1.07 28.98
N ARG A 276 10.39 -2.32 28.65
CA ARG A 276 11.75 -2.82 28.90
C ARG A 276 12.80 -2.02 28.16
N LEU A 277 12.57 -1.72 26.87
CA LEU A 277 13.47 -0.85 26.09
C LEU A 277 13.64 0.53 26.74
N TYR A 278 12.55 1.13 27.20
CA TYR A 278 12.58 2.43 27.89
C TYR A 278 13.34 2.36 29.20
N ARG A 279 13.04 1.37 30.05
CA ARG A 279 13.69 1.19 31.37
C ARG A 279 15.20 0.95 31.28
N GLU A 280 15.63 0.36 30.18
CA GLU A 280 17.05 0.07 29.91
C GLU A 280 17.75 1.19 29.13
N GLY A 281 17.06 2.31 28.83
CA GLY A 281 17.61 3.45 28.10
C GLY A 281 17.88 3.17 26.62
N LEU A 282 17.22 2.16 26.06
CA LEU A 282 17.39 1.71 24.67
C LEU A 282 16.32 2.30 23.73
N LEU A 283 15.17 2.73 24.27
CA LEU A 283 14.12 3.36 23.49
C LEU A 283 14.43 4.85 23.28
N ASP A 284 14.26 5.30 22.07
CA ASP A 284 14.19 6.73 21.75
C ASP A 284 13.02 7.38 22.50
N THR A 285 13.29 8.30 23.40
CA THR A 285 12.26 8.93 24.23
C THR A 285 11.34 9.88 23.45
N GLU A 286 11.77 10.32 22.26
CA GLU A 286 11.00 11.19 21.37
C GLU A 286 10.08 10.40 20.42
N CYS A 287 10.27 9.09 20.29
CA CYS A 287 9.56 8.25 19.30
C CYS A 287 8.04 8.38 19.37
N PHE A 288 7.44 8.65 20.53
CA PHE A 288 5.99 8.85 20.68
C PHE A 288 5.48 10.19 20.11
N SER A 289 6.36 11.16 19.92
CA SER A 289 6.06 12.46 19.33
C SER A 289 6.60 12.64 17.91
N ASP A 290 7.39 11.68 17.44
CA ASP A 290 7.97 11.72 16.10
C ASP A 290 6.93 11.34 15.04
N LEU A 291 6.87 12.15 14.01
CA LEU A 291 6.30 11.81 12.71
C LEU A 291 7.37 11.08 11.86
N THR A 292 6.97 10.56 10.72
CA THR A 292 7.86 9.90 9.75
C THR A 292 9.10 10.74 9.43
N GLN A 293 8.95 12.06 9.32
CA GLN A 293 10.08 12.96 9.01
C GLN A 293 11.15 12.92 10.09
N GLN A 294 10.81 13.07 11.37
CA GLN A 294 11.79 13.09 12.47
C GLN A 294 12.47 11.73 12.61
N THR A 295 11.71 10.64 12.47
CA THR A 295 12.29 9.30 12.47
C THR A 295 13.24 9.11 11.28
N THR A 296 12.88 9.59 10.08
CA THR A 296 13.74 9.56 8.90
C THR A 296 15.05 10.34 9.11
N GLU A 297 15.03 11.49 9.78
CA GLU A 297 16.25 12.25 10.12
C GLU A 297 17.19 11.46 11.04
N LYS A 298 16.66 10.70 12.00
CA LYS A 298 17.45 9.83 12.89
C LYS A 298 18.04 8.64 12.13
N THR A 299 17.31 8.05 11.18
CA THR A 299 17.81 6.93 10.36
C THR A 299 18.85 7.39 9.34
N THR A 300 18.59 8.44 8.58
CA THR A 300 19.51 8.93 7.53
C THR A 300 20.81 9.48 8.10
N SER A 301 20.78 10.01 9.33
CA SER A 301 22.00 10.39 10.05
C SER A 301 22.75 9.19 10.69
N GLY A 302 22.18 7.99 10.69
CA GLY A 302 22.72 6.80 11.34
C GLY A 302 22.60 6.79 12.86
N ARG A 303 21.90 7.75 13.47
CA ARG A 303 21.72 7.84 14.92
C ARG A 303 20.83 6.76 15.50
N ALA A 304 19.79 6.32 14.76
CA ALA A 304 18.96 5.18 15.16
C ALA A 304 19.72 3.88 14.89
N LEU A 305 19.99 3.08 15.92
CA LEU A 305 20.62 1.76 15.75
C LEU A 305 19.64 0.75 15.19
N SER A 306 18.36 0.90 15.51
CA SER A 306 17.27 0.10 14.94
C SER A 306 15.99 0.91 14.77
N VAL A 307 15.15 0.46 13.85
CA VAL A 307 13.86 1.08 13.52
C VAL A 307 12.81 -0.02 13.57
N TRP A 308 11.76 0.22 14.35
CA TRP A 308 10.67 -0.72 14.51
C TRP A 308 9.68 -0.62 13.35
N TYR A 309 9.46 -1.73 12.63
CA TYR A 309 8.38 -1.96 11.66
C TYR A 309 8.46 -1.17 10.35
N TYR A 310 8.59 0.13 10.36
CA TYR A 310 8.46 0.98 9.18
C TYR A 310 9.84 1.31 8.58
N ASP A 311 9.90 1.52 7.26
CA ASP A 311 11.19 1.83 6.58
C ASP A 311 11.82 3.12 7.10
N ALA A 312 11.01 4.14 7.38
CA ALA A 312 11.44 5.42 7.98
C ALA A 312 12.76 5.95 7.40
N GLY A 313 12.93 5.86 6.08
CA GLY A 313 14.10 6.36 5.38
C GLY A 313 15.33 5.44 5.39
N CYS A 314 15.20 4.19 5.85
CA CYS A 314 16.34 3.24 5.86
C CYS A 314 16.90 2.96 4.47
N GLN A 315 16.07 2.90 3.43
CA GLN A 315 16.56 2.71 2.05
C GLN A 315 17.36 3.93 1.59
N THR A 316 16.89 5.14 1.86
CA THR A 316 17.61 6.39 1.58
C THR A 316 18.91 6.47 2.38
N ALA A 317 18.88 6.06 3.67
CA ALA A 317 20.06 5.98 4.53
C ALA A 317 21.10 5.03 3.93
N ASN A 318 20.68 3.82 3.54
CA ASN A 318 21.56 2.81 2.94
C ASN A 318 22.24 3.33 1.67
N GLN A 319 21.51 4.03 0.81
CA GLN A 319 22.11 4.67 -0.36
C GLN A 319 23.17 5.70 0.06
N SER A 320 22.84 6.61 0.98
CA SER A 320 23.75 7.64 1.48
C SER A 320 25.01 7.05 2.13
N PHE A 321 24.87 5.95 2.87
CA PHE A 321 26.00 5.26 3.50
C PHE A 321 26.93 4.63 2.45
N ARG A 322 26.39 4.04 1.38
CA ARG A 322 27.21 3.53 0.26
C ARG A 322 27.97 4.65 -0.43
N GLU A 323 27.30 5.76 -0.71
CA GLU A 323 27.93 6.94 -1.35
C GLU A 323 29.03 7.57 -0.46
N ALA A 324 28.85 7.54 0.86
CA ALA A 324 29.81 8.02 1.84
C ALA A 324 30.94 7.03 2.14
N GLY A 325 30.88 5.79 1.65
CA GLY A 325 31.85 4.72 1.93
C GLY A 325 31.73 4.17 3.38
N THR A 326 30.53 4.22 3.96
CA THR A 326 30.19 3.72 5.31
C THR A 326 29.11 2.65 5.24
N SER A 327 29.24 1.74 4.27
CA SER A 327 28.24 0.68 4.02
C SER A 327 28.04 -0.26 5.20
N GLU A 328 28.98 -0.33 6.13
CA GLU A 328 28.83 -1.07 7.39
C GLU A 328 27.65 -0.58 8.24
N MET A 329 27.17 0.65 8.01
CA MET A 329 26.01 1.22 8.69
C MET A 329 24.67 0.89 8.01
N GLU A 330 24.67 0.18 6.86
CA GLU A 330 23.42 -0.14 6.18
C GLU A 330 22.45 -0.90 7.09
N TYR A 331 21.18 -0.51 7.02
CA TYR A 331 20.09 -1.20 7.72
C TYR A 331 19.69 -2.46 6.96
N VAL A 332 19.52 -3.54 7.70
CA VAL A 332 19.02 -4.83 7.22
C VAL A 332 17.81 -5.26 8.05
N TRP A 333 16.97 -6.12 7.49
CA TRP A 333 15.84 -6.69 8.21
C TRP A 333 16.29 -7.81 9.14
N MET A 334 15.72 -7.83 10.36
CA MET A 334 15.82 -8.93 11.31
C MET A 334 14.45 -9.25 11.90
N PRO A 335 14.18 -10.54 12.21
CA PRO A 335 12.86 -10.95 12.69
C PRO A 335 12.63 -10.56 14.14
N VAL A 336 11.36 -10.44 14.52
CA VAL A 336 10.94 -10.30 15.91
C VAL A 336 9.72 -11.17 16.20
N MET A 337 9.76 -11.90 17.31
CA MET A 337 8.61 -12.60 17.93
C MET A 337 8.72 -12.48 19.44
N SER A 338 7.59 -12.51 20.15
CA SER A 338 7.65 -12.52 21.60
C SER A 338 8.10 -13.90 22.13
N GLN A 339 8.79 -13.92 23.27
CA GLN A 339 9.16 -15.17 23.93
C GLN A 339 7.92 -16.01 24.27
N ASP A 340 6.83 -15.33 24.70
CA ASP A 340 5.56 -16.00 25.00
C ASP A 340 4.99 -16.78 23.79
N GLN A 341 5.17 -16.26 22.55
CA GLN A 341 4.73 -16.96 21.33
C GLN A 341 5.60 -18.17 21.03
N ILE A 342 6.91 -18.05 21.23
CA ILE A 342 7.85 -19.17 21.04
C ILE A 342 7.57 -20.28 22.08
N ASP A 343 7.38 -19.92 23.35
CA ASP A 343 7.10 -20.88 24.45
C ASP A 343 5.74 -21.57 24.26
N ALA A 344 4.78 -20.87 23.64
CA ALA A 344 3.49 -21.46 23.31
C ALA A 344 3.52 -22.34 22.03
N GLY A 345 4.66 -22.42 21.33
CA GLY A 345 4.79 -23.15 20.07
C GLY A 345 3.91 -22.58 18.97
N GLU A 346 3.69 -21.27 18.97
CA GLU A 346 2.86 -20.60 17.95
C GLU A 346 3.64 -20.34 16.67
N ASP A 347 3.00 -20.64 15.53
CA ASP A 347 3.53 -20.32 14.22
C ASP A 347 3.55 -18.80 13.98
N ARG A 348 4.51 -18.37 13.19
CA ARG A 348 4.47 -17.08 12.54
C ARG A 348 3.35 -17.03 11.52
N CYS A 349 2.40 -16.14 11.71
CA CYS A 349 1.31 -15.96 10.75
C CYS A 349 1.69 -14.94 9.69
N PHE A 350 1.57 -15.34 8.41
CA PHE A 350 1.57 -14.44 7.27
C PHE A 350 0.15 -14.26 6.75
N ARG A 351 -0.19 -13.03 6.43
CA ARG A 351 -1.49 -12.72 5.82
C ARG A 351 -1.45 -12.92 4.31
N GLU A 352 -2.30 -13.78 3.79
CA GLU A 352 -2.73 -13.69 2.41
C GLU A 352 -3.84 -12.62 2.38
N MET A 353 -3.44 -11.40 2.04
CA MET A 353 -4.39 -10.29 1.94
C MET A 353 -5.24 -10.50 0.70
N GLN A 354 -6.46 -10.98 0.89
CA GLN A 354 -7.51 -10.84 -0.10
C GLN A 354 -7.91 -9.36 -0.15
N SER A 355 -8.40 -8.90 -1.29
CA SER A 355 -8.78 -7.50 -1.51
C SER A 355 -9.36 -6.81 -0.29
N TYR A 356 -8.85 -5.63 0.01
CA TYR A 356 -9.41 -4.77 1.04
C TYR A 356 -9.57 -3.35 0.49
N ILE A 357 -10.38 -2.55 1.15
CA ILE A 357 -10.69 -1.19 0.68
C ILE A 357 -9.72 -0.23 1.36
N TRP A 358 -8.58 0.01 0.71
CA TRP A 358 -7.57 0.94 1.21
C TRP A 358 -7.14 1.99 0.18
N SER A 359 -7.12 1.62 -1.09
CA SER A 359 -6.58 2.43 -2.19
C SER A 359 -7.48 2.32 -3.40
N SER A 360 -8.76 2.57 -3.19
CA SER A 360 -9.78 2.40 -4.23
C SER A 360 -9.68 3.48 -5.29
N TYR A 361 -9.70 3.08 -6.55
CA TYR A 361 -9.78 3.97 -7.70
C TYR A 361 -11.19 3.99 -8.24
N ALA A 362 -11.62 5.14 -8.74
CA ALA A 362 -12.95 5.33 -9.31
C ALA A 362 -12.89 6.14 -10.60
N ILE A 363 -13.74 5.80 -11.57
CA ILE A 363 -14.08 6.66 -12.69
C ILE A 363 -15.15 7.63 -12.21
N THR A 364 -14.91 8.92 -12.35
CA THR A 364 -15.87 9.94 -11.91
C THR A 364 -16.85 10.32 -13.02
N LYS A 365 -17.93 10.98 -12.67
CA LYS A 365 -18.88 11.54 -13.65
C LYS A 365 -18.30 12.68 -14.50
N ASN A 366 -17.13 13.20 -14.13
CA ASN A 366 -16.42 14.19 -14.95
C ASN A 366 -15.59 13.53 -16.07
N CYS A 367 -15.44 12.20 -16.07
CA CYS A 367 -14.76 11.47 -17.13
C CYS A 367 -15.54 11.63 -18.45
N LYS A 368 -14.84 12.13 -19.49
CA LYS A 368 -15.43 12.43 -20.79
C LYS A 368 -15.72 11.18 -21.60
N SER A 369 -14.96 10.11 -21.37
CA SER A 369 -15.08 8.85 -22.10
C SER A 369 -14.76 7.66 -21.20
N PRO A 370 -15.66 7.32 -20.24
CA PRO A 370 -15.45 6.21 -19.31
C PRO A 370 -15.30 4.85 -20.01
N GLU A 371 -15.90 4.67 -21.18
CA GLU A 371 -15.74 3.47 -22.00
C GLU A 371 -14.29 3.27 -22.49
N ARG A 372 -13.57 4.36 -22.81
CA ARG A 372 -12.16 4.28 -23.19
C ARG A 372 -11.25 3.95 -22.02
N VAL A 373 -11.58 4.46 -20.83
CA VAL A 373 -10.91 4.06 -19.58
C VAL A 373 -11.13 2.57 -19.32
N MET A 374 -12.36 2.09 -19.46
CA MET A 374 -12.70 0.67 -19.28
C MET A 374 -11.98 -0.23 -20.29
N GLU A 375 -11.77 0.22 -21.53
CA GLU A 375 -10.99 -0.51 -22.52
C GLU A 375 -9.53 -0.73 -22.06
N VAL A 376 -8.89 0.30 -21.50
CA VAL A 376 -7.54 0.16 -20.92
C VAL A 376 -7.54 -0.74 -19.69
N LEU A 377 -8.53 -0.59 -18.80
CA LEU A 377 -8.67 -1.45 -17.62
C LEU A 377 -8.89 -2.92 -18.00
N ASN A 378 -9.63 -3.18 -19.09
CA ASN A 378 -9.80 -4.54 -19.60
C ASN A 378 -8.49 -5.13 -20.11
N TYR A 379 -7.73 -4.38 -20.92
CA TYR A 379 -6.41 -4.79 -21.39
C TYR A 379 -5.44 -5.03 -20.23
N THR A 380 -5.36 -4.11 -19.27
CA THR A 380 -4.48 -4.27 -18.11
C THR A 380 -4.94 -5.37 -17.14
N SER A 381 -6.06 -6.02 -17.41
CA SER A 381 -6.52 -7.23 -16.71
C SER A 381 -6.12 -8.53 -17.42
N THR A 382 -5.43 -8.45 -18.55
CA THR A 382 -4.80 -9.60 -19.23
C THR A 382 -3.36 -9.81 -18.73
N ASP A 383 -2.80 -11.00 -18.96
CA ASP A 383 -1.39 -11.29 -18.63
C ASP A 383 -0.43 -10.27 -19.26
N GLU A 384 -0.63 -9.95 -20.55
CA GLU A 384 0.18 -8.96 -21.27
C GLU A 384 0.12 -7.59 -20.60
N GLY A 385 -1.09 -7.15 -20.27
CA GLY A 385 -1.30 -5.84 -19.65
C GLY A 385 -0.74 -5.78 -18.23
N GLN A 386 -0.92 -6.83 -17.42
CA GLN A 386 -0.34 -6.90 -16.07
C GLN A 386 1.19 -6.90 -16.10
N LEU A 387 1.80 -7.64 -17.02
CA LEU A 387 3.26 -7.62 -17.21
C LEU A 387 3.76 -6.25 -17.63
N LEU A 388 3.07 -5.60 -18.57
CA LEU A 388 3.44 -4.24 -19.00
C LEU A 388 3.45 -3.26 -17.83
N ILE A 389 2.41 -3.26 -17.00
CA ILE A 389 2.31 -2.33 -15.86
C ILE A 389 3.27 -2.71 -14.74
N GLY A 390 3.34 -4.00 -14.40
CA GLY A 390 4.08 -4.49 -13.23
C GLY A 390 5.57 -4.76 -13.46
N SER A 391 5.93 -5.17 -14.66
CA SER A 391 7.32 -5.52 -15.03
C SER A 391 7.91 -4.63 -16.13
N GLY A 392 7.05 -3.90 -16.86
CA GLY A 392 7.49 -3.02 -17.93
C GLY A 392 7.61 -3.74 -19.28
N VAL A 393 8.49 -3.25 -20.14
CA VAL A 393 8.67 -3.73 -21.52
C VAL A 393 9.78 -4.78 -21.55
N GLU A 394 9.47 -5.96 -22.09
CA GLU A 394 10.46 -7.03 -22.32
C GLU A 394 11.60 -6.55 -23.22
N GLY A 395 12.82 -6.98 -22.92
CA GLY A 395 14.04 -6.54 -23.60
C GLY A 395 14.55 -5.16 -23.18
N VAL A 396 13.74 -4.38 -22.42
CA VAL A 396 14.11 -3.08 -21.88
C VAL A 396 14.28 -3.16 -20.36
N HIS A 397 13.27 -3.66 -19.65
CA HIS A 397 13.26 -3.72 -18.19
C HIS A 397 13.55 -5.12 -17.65
N TYR A 398 13.17 -6.14 -18.40
CA TYR A 398 13.44 -7.54 -18.06
C TYR A 398 13.68 -8.39 -19.30
N THR A 399 14.22 -9.57 -19.09
CA THR A 399 14.36 -10.63 -20.10
C THR A 399 13.74 -11.92 -19.56
N VAL A 400 13.36 -12.82 -20.47
CA VAL A 400 12.84 -14.14 -20.11
C VAL A 400 13.88 -15.19 -20.50
N GLY A 401 14.32 -15.99 -19.53
CA GLY A 401 15.25 -17.09 -19.75
C GLY A 401 14.62 -18.27 -20.49
N SER A 402 15.43 -19.23 -20.92
CA SER A 402 14.92 -20.47 -21.54
C SER A 402 14.13 -21.36 -20.60
N ASP A 403 14.21 -21.11 -19.29
CA ASP A 403 13.45 -21.72 -18.20
C ASP A 403 12.12 -21.00 -17.92
N GLY A 404 11.84 -19.90 -18.65
CA GLY A 404 10.66 -19.08 -18.44
C GLY A 404 10.79 -18.07 -17.30
N ILE A 405 11.94 -18.00 -16.62
CA ILE A 405 12.13 -17.08 -15.49
C ILE A 405 12.38 -15.65 -15.99
N ARG A 406 11.63 -14.70 -15.44
CA ARG A 406 11.84 -13.27 -15.67
C ARG A 406 12.97 -12.76 -14.79
N THR A 407 13.95 -12.16 -15.43
CA THR A 407 15.10 -11.55 -14.76
C THR A 407 15.19 -10.08 -15.15
N PRO A 408 15.41 -9.15 -14.22
CA PRO A 408 15.60 -7.75 -14.57
C PRO A 408 16.79 -7.59 -15.52
N ALA A 409 16.63 -6.74 -16.53
CA ALA A 409 17.72 -6.44 -17.47
C ALA A 409 18.88 -5.79 -16.72
N GLU A 410 20.13 -6.18 -17.07
CA GLU A 410 21.34 -5.75 -16.36
C GLU A 410 21.49 -4.22 -16.32
N ASP A 411 21.31 -3.56 -17.46
CA ASP A 411 21.37 -2.09 -17.56
C ASP A 411 20.23 -1.41 -16.76
N TYR A 412 19.07 -2.02 -16.73
CA TYR A 412 17.92 -1.49 -15.97
C TYR A 412 18.18 -1.55 -14.46
N ILE A 413 18.60 -2.71 -13.94
CA ILE A 413 18.85 -2.87 -12.50
C ILE A 413 20.00 -2.00 -12.02
N LYS A 414 21.02 -1.80 -12.86
CA LYS A 414 22.11 -0.87 -12.56
C LYS A 414 21.59 0.54 -12.34
N LYS A 415 20.73 1.04 -13.23
CA LYS A 415 20.14 2.38 -13.11
C LYS A 415 19.20 2.50 -11.91
N VAL A 416 18.44 1.44 -11.57
CA VAL A 416 17.61 1.42 -10.36
C VAL A 416 18.47 1.49 -9.09
N LYS A 417 19.66 0.88 -9.08
CA LYS A 417 20.61 1.02 -7.97
C LYS A 417 21.19 2.43 -7.84
N GLU A 418 21.42 3.10 -8.98
CA GLU A 418 21.94 4.46 -9.03
C GLU A 418 20.85 5.51 -8.69
N ASP A 419 19.60 5.25 -9.07
CA ASP A 419 18.44 6.12 -8.85
C ASP A 419 17.22 5.28 -8.45
N GLY A 420 16.89 5.25 -7.19
CA GLY A 420 15.75 4.50 -6.66
C GLY A 420 14.39 4.88 -7.27
N THR A 421 14.29 6.06 -7.91
CA THR A 421 13.08 6.50 -8.63
C THR A 421 13.09 6.09 -10.12
N TYR A 422 14.16 5.43 -10.60
CA TYR A 422 14.31 5.11 -12.01
C TYR A 422 13.18 4.22 -12.53
N ALA A 423 12.77 3.20 -11.78
CA ALA A 423 11.66 2.33 -12.16
C ALA A 423 10.38 3.13 -12.42
N TYR A 424 10.03 4.04 -11.51
CA TYR A 424 8.89 4.93 -11.64
C TYR A 424 9.00 5.82 -12.89
N LYS A 425 10.16 6.43 -13.14
CA LYS A 425 10.44 7.24 -14.34
C LYS A 425 10.34 6.45 -15.64
N GLN A 426 10.46 5.12 -15.60
CA GLN A 426 10.23 4.24 -16.75
C GLN A 426 8.76 3.84 -16.92
N GLY A 427 7.89 4.21 -16.00
CA GLY A 427 6.48 3.83 -15.97
C GLY A 427 6.20 2.47 -15.33
N VAL A 428 7.23 1.78 -14.81
CA VAL A 428 7.08 0.49 -14.14
C VAL A 428 6.47 0.71 -12.76
N ASN A 429 5.29 0.15 -12.53
CA ASN A 429 4.46 0.38 -11.34
C ASN A 429 4.13 1.87 -11.06
N ALA A 430 4.25 2.74 -12.05
CA ALA A 430 3.96 4.17 -11.91
C ALA A 430 2.47 4.50 -12.01
N PHE A 431 1.67 3.57 -12.50
CA PHE A 431 0.22 3.71 -12.72
C PHE A 431 -0.54 2.68 -11.89
N PRO A 432 -0.61 2.85 -10.55
CA PRO A 432 -1.17 1.83 -9.66
C PRO A 432 -2.66 1.54 -9.93
N PHE A 433 -3.40 2.50 -10.49
CA PHE A 433 -4.79 2.31 -10.90
C PHE A 433 -4.96 1.38 -12.12
N LEU A 434 -3.88 1.04 -12.84
CA LEU A 434 -3.90 0.11 -13.98
C LEU A 434 -3.42 -1.28 -13.60
N GLY A 435 -2.63 -1.41 -12.53
CA GLY A 435 -2.02 -2.65 -12.10
C GLY A 435 -2.74 -3.32 -10.94
N THR A 436 -2.19 -4.44 -10.52
CA THR A 436 -2.55 -5.15 -9.29
C THR A 436 -1.29 -5.54 -8.55
N ALA A 437 -1.35 -5.59 -7.23
CA ALA A 437 -0.22 -6.01 -6.41
C ALA A 437 -0.35 -7.50 -6.01
N GLY A 438 0.77 -8.19 -5.92
CA GLY A 438 0.85 -9.52 -5.31
C GLY A 438 0.15 -10.66 -6.07
N ILE A 439 -0.24 -10.46 -7.32
CA ILE A 439 -0.77 -11.52 -8.17
C ILE A 439 0.37 -12.17 -8.96
N MET A 440 0.36 -13.50 -9.01
CA MET A 440 1.25 -14.32 -9.80
C MET A 440 0.58 -14.73 -11.11
N ASP A 441 1.40 -14.91 -12.14
CA ASP A 441 0.98 -15.54 -13.39
C ASP A 441 0.97 -17.08 -13.29
N SER A 442 0.68 -17.74 -14.38
CA SER A 442 0.64 -19.22 -14.46
C SER A 442 2.02 -19.89 -14.30
N SER A 443 3.11 -19.13 -14.23
CA SER A 443 4.47 -19.61 -13.99
C SER A 443 4.96 -19.36 -12.56
N ASP A 444 4.04 -19.04 -11.64
CA ASP A 444 4.32 -18.74 -10.23
C ASP A 444 5.27 -17.54 -10.04
N GLN A 445 5.27 -16.60 -10.99
CA GLN A 445 6.01 -15.35 -10.88
C GLN A 445 5.06 -14.17 -10.74
N TYR A 446 5.39 -13.23 -9.85
CA TYR A 446 4.59 -12.01 -9.70
C TYR A 446 4.62 -11.17 -10.99
N TYR A 447 3.47 -10.66 -11.41
CA TYR A 447 3.41 -9.66 -12.48
C TYR A 447 4.23 -8.41 -12.13
N GLN A 448 4.24 -8.03 -10.87
CA GLN A 448 5.13 -6.98 -10.37
C GLN A 448 6.54 -7.51 -10.15
N MET A 449 7.44 -7.18 -11.06
CA MET A 449 8.81 -7.69 -11.07
C MET A 449 9.56 -7.49 -9.74
N TYR A 450 9.35 -6.36 -9.05
CA TYR A 450 10.04 -6.06 -7.79
C TYR A 450 9.70 -7.03 -6.64
N ARG A 451 8.65 -7.86 -6.80
CA ARG A 451 8.28 -8.91 -5.84
C ARG A 451 8.99 -10.23 -6.09
N ASN A 452 9.51 -10.43 -7.28
CA ASN A 452 10.23 -11.65 -7.64
C ASN A 452 11.62 -11.69 -6.98
N GLU A 453 12.05 -12.87 -6.54
CA GLU A 453 13.35 -13.05 -5.89
C GLU A 453 14.53 -12.68 -6.80
N THR A 454 14.39 -12.87 -8.11
CA THR A 454 15.38 -12.42 -9.10
C THR A 454 15.66 -10.93 -9.03
N TYR A 455 14.62 -10.13 -8.83
CA TYR A 455 14.74 -8.67 -8.70
C TYR A 455 15.27 -8.26 -7.33
N LYS A 456 14.72 -8.84 -6.26
CA LYS A 456 15.15 -8.55 -4.90
C LYS A 456 16.63 -8.86 -4.70
N SER A 457 17.05 -10.06 -5.11
CA SER A 457 18.46 -10.48 -5.03
C SER A 457 19.39 -9.59 -5.86
N ALA A 458 18.93 -9.13 -7.05
CA ALA A 458 19.70 -8.22 -7.88
C ALA A 458 19.87 -6.85 -7.23
N LEU A 459 18.93 -6.39 -6.41
CA LEU A 459 19.02 -5.10 -5.69
C LEU A 459 19.80 -5.15 -4.39
N LEU A 460 20.03 -6.32 -3.80
CA LEU A 460 20.81 -6.42 -2.57
C LEU A 460 22.18 -5.77 -2.75
N SER A 461 22.54 -4.94 -1.79
CA SER A 461 23.91 -4.39 -1.69
C SER A 461 24.91 -5.51 -1.33
N ASP A 462 26.19 -5.28 -1.58
CA ASP A 462 27.22 -6.24 -1.19
C ASP A 462 27.25 -6.41 0.33
N ARG A 463 26.98 -5.34 1.08
CA ARG A 463 26.86 -5.41 2.55
C ARG A 463 25.67 -6.26 3.00
N ALA A 464 24.49 -6.08 2.39
CA ALA A 464 23.33 -6.90 2.72
C ALA A 464 23.58 -8.38 2.40
N LYS A 465 24.22 -8.70 1.26
CA LYS A 465 24.62 -10.07 0.92
C LYS A 465 25.59 -10.65 1.96
N GLU A 466 26.60 -9.89 2.35
CA GLU A 466 27.53 -10.28 3.41
C GLU A 466 26.79 -10.61 4.69
N VAL A 467 25.92 -9.71 5.18
CA VAL A 467 25.12 -9.91 6.39
C VAL A 467 24.31 -11.19 6.30
N TYR A 468 23.52 -11.34 5.23
CA TYR A 468 22.65 -12.52 5.10
C TYR A 468 23.42 -13.81 4.96
N SER A 469 24.63 -13.79 4.38
CA SER A 469 25.49 -14.98 4.27
C SER A 469 25.90 -15.53 5.65
N HIS A 470 26.05 -14.70 6.69
CA HIS A 470 26.34 -15.14 8.06
C HIS A 470 25.22 -16.01 8.64
N TYR A 471 23.98 -15.83 8.14
CA TYR A 471 22.80 -16.60 8.57
C TYR A 471 22.44 -17.73 7.58
N GLY A 472 23.18 -17.90 6.49
CA GLY A 472 22.85 -18.87 5.43
C GLY A 472 21.63 -18.45 4.60
N TRP A 473 21.34 -17.15 4.54
CA TRP A 473 20.22 -16.57 3.80
C TRP A 473 20.67 -16.01 2.46
N GLU A 474 19.84 -16.12 1.45
CA GLU A 474 20.04 -15.52 0.12
C GLU A 474 19.36 -14.15 -0.02
N GLY A 475 18.41 -13.86 0.86
CA GLY A 475 17.65 -12.60 0.88
C GLY A 475 16.80 -12.45 2.13
N GLU A 476 16.05 -11.36 2.18
CA GLU A 476 15.23 -10.97 3.34
C GLU A 476 14.18 -12.02 3.70
N SER A 477 13.58 -12.70 2.72
CA SER A 477 12.53 -13.70 2.95
C SER A 477 13.03 -14.91 3.72
N ASP A 478 14.31 -15.26 3.58
CA ASP A 478 14.91 -16.42 4.22
C ASP A 478 14.95 -16.32 5.74
N MET A 479 14.98 -15.12 6.31
CA MET A 479 14.91 -14.93 7.76
C MET A 479 13.65 -15.57 8.39
N TRP A 480 12.59 -15.75 7.57
CA TRP A 480 11.36 -16.42 7.98
C TRP A 480 11.34 -17.88 7.54
N TYR A 481 11.62 -18.17 6.29
CA TYR A 481 11.48 -19.50 5.70
C TYR A 481 12.60 -20.47 6.11
N LYS A 482 13.78 -19.97 6.47
CA LYS A 482 14.92 -20.78 6.93
C LYS A 482 15.12 -20.73 8.45
N ASN A 483 14.10 -20.31 9.22
CA ASN A 483 14.15 -20.30 10.69
C ASN A 483 13.58 -21.60 11.25
N ASP A 484 14.28 -22.21 12.20
CA ASP A 484 13.91 -23.48 12.85
C ASP A 484 13.22 -23.29 14.22
N ARG A 485 13.04 -22.04 14.67
CA ARG A 485 12.49 -21.71 16.00
C ARG A 485 10.96 -21.64 16.03
N PHE A 486 10.31 -21.54 14.86
CA PHE A 486 8.87 -21.44 14.71
C PHE A 486 8.43 -21.98 13.35
N GLY A 487 7.16 -22.41 13.24
CA GLY A 487 6.51 -22.72 11.98
C GLY A 487 5.94 -21.49 11.29
N ILE A 488 5.45 -21.66 10.06
CA ILE A 488 4.76 -20.63 9.28
C ILE A 488 3.36 -21.10 8.96
N THR A 489 2.37 -20.26 9.24
CA THR A 489 0.97 -20.46 8.85
C THR A 489 0.50 -19.31 7.96
N MET A 490 -0.11 -19.65 6.82
CA MET A 490 -0.77 -18.68 5.95
C MET A 490 -2.22 -18.50 6.39
N VAL A 491 -2.65 -17.25 6.58
CA VAL A 491 -4.02 -16.92 6.99
C VAL A 491 -4.69 -16.00 5.96
N LYS A 492 -5.94 -16.31 5.62
CA LYS A 492 -6.73 -15.51 4.67
C LYS A 492 -7.56 -14.49 5.45
N SER A 493 -7.44 -13.23 5.09
CA SER A 493 -8.18 -12.16 5.78
C SER A 493 -9.60 -11.92 5.23
N GLY A 494 -9.91 -12.39 4.02
CA GLY A 494 -11.26 -12.29 3.46
C GLY A 494 -11.88 -10.89 3.60
N VAL A 495 -13.12 -10.84 4.04
CA VAL A 495 -13.87 -9.58 4.26
C VAL A 495 -13.44 -8.81 5.52
N VAL A 496 -12.50 -9.36 6.31
CA VAL A 496 -12.13 -8.81 7.62
C VAL A 496 -11.62 -7.37 7.52
N ASN A 497 -10.82 -7.05 6.50
CA ASN A 497 -10.25 -5.71 6.33
C ASN A 497 -11.26 -4.66 5.83
N SER A 498 -12.48 -5.05 5.50
CA SER A 498 -13.51 -4.15 4.95
C SER A 498 -14.51 -3.66 6.02
N GLN A 499 -14.25 -3.97 7.30
CA GLN A 499 -15.17 -3.64 8.38
C GLN A 499 -14.96 -2.20 8.88
N THR A 500 -15.99 -1.38 8.77
CA THR A 500 -15.98 0.01 9.27
C THR A 500 -17.32 0.32 9.91
N LEU A 501 -17.32 0.78 11.16
CA LEU A 501 -18.51 1.31 11.82
C LEU A 501 -18.77 2.75 11.36
N ASP A 502 -20.04 3.15 11.28
CA ASP A 502 -20.39 4.55 11.05
C ASP A 502 -19.82 5.41 12.19
N PRO A 503 -18.89 6.35 11.92
CA PRO A 503 -18.24 7.17 12.93
C PRO A 503 -19.23 8.11 13.66
N THR A 504 -20.42 8.34 13.09
CA THR A 504 -21.48 9.13 13.73
C THR A 504 -22.36 8.31 14.67
N SER A 505 -22.29 6.98 14.57
CA SER A 505 -23.03 6.07 15.47
C SER A 505 -22.49 6.12 16.89
N ALA A 506 -23.23 5.53 17.83
CA ALA A 506 -22.78 5.40 19.22
C ALA A 506 -21.55 4.50 19.32
N GLU A 507 -21.55 3.39 18.58
CA GLU A 507 -20.46 2.41 18.52
C GLU A 507 -19.21 2.98 17.86
N GLY A 508 -19.36 3.74 16.75
CA GLY A 508 -18.23 4.41 16.09
C GLY A 508 -17.57 5.48 16.98
N LYS A 509 -18.35 6.26 17.71
CA LYS A 509 -17.82 7.23 18.71
C LYS A 509 -17.12 6.52 19.87
N LEU A 510 -17.67 5.40 20.33
CA LEU A 510 -17.05 4.62 21.38
C LEU A 510 -15.73 3.98 20.90
N ALA A 511 -15.69 3.48 19.67
CA ALA A 511 -14.45 2.97 19.06
C ALA A 511 -13.35 4.05 19.07
N GLN A 512 -13.68 5.29 18.72
CA GLN A 512 -12.73 6.40 18.81
C GLN A 512 -12.25 6.66 20.24
N GLN A 513 -13.12 6.61 21.23
CA GLN A 513 -12.74 6.76 22.65
C GLN A 513 -11.81 5.62 23.11
N MET A 514 -12.04 4.39 22.64
CA MET A 514 -11.15 3.25 22.91
C MET A 514 -9.75 3.48 22.32
N ILE A 515 -9.67 4.00 21.09
CA ILE A 515 -8.40 4.36 20.43
C ILE A 515 -7.66 5.44 21.21
N ASP A 516 -8.36 6.53 21.56
CA ASP A 516 -7.76 7.65 22.31
C ASP A 516 -7.24 7.19 23.67
N TYR A 517 -7.98 6.31 24.35
CA TYR A 517 -7.57 5.72 25.62
C TYR A 517 -6.29 4.89 25.46
N ARG A 518 -6.29 3.98 24.50
CA ARG A 518 -5.14 3.10 24.21
C ARG A 518 -3.89 3.90 23.85
N ASN A 519 -4.02 4.94 23.01
CA ASN A 519 -2.86 5.74 22.60
C ASN A 519 -2.19 6.42 23.80
N LYS A 520 -2.99 6.93 24.74
CA LYS A 520 -2.49 7.48 26.01
C LYS A 520 -1.90 6.40 26.91
N ALA A 521 -2.57 5.26 27.01
CA ALA A 521 -2.12 4.12 27.81
C ALA A 521 -0.77 3.55 27.31
N ALA A 522 -0.55 3.50 26.01
CA ALA A 522 0.70 3.00 25.40
C ALA A 522 1.92 3.79 25.91
N VAL A 523 1.83 5.13 25.94
CA VAL A 523 2.90 6.01 26.44
C VAL A 523 3.12 5.78 27.95
N GLN A 524 2.04 5.70 28.73
CA GLN A 524 2.10 5.46 30.17
C GLN A 524 2.73 4.10 30.46
N LEU A 525 2.36 3.05 29.72
CA LEU A 525 2.91 1.71 29.85
C LEU A 525 4.39 1.65 29.49
N ALA A 526 4.79 2.31 28.39
CA ALA A 526 6.19 2.35 28.00
C ALA A 526 7.08 3.00 29.07
N MET A 527 6.57 4.02 29.77
CA MET A 527 7.32 4.76 30.79
C MET A 527 7.09 4.25 32.22
N ALA A 528 6.24 3.24 32.43
CA ALA A 528 5.86 2.76 33.76
C ALA A 528 7.05 2.22 34.54
N GLU A 529 7.12 2.50 35.83
CA GLU A 529 8.08 1.85 36.75
C GLU A 529 7.69 0.41 37.06
N ASP A 530 6.40 0.18 37.30
CA ASP A 530 5.79 -1.14 37.44
C ASP A 530 4.76 -1.32 36.33
N PHE A 531 5.15 -2.07 35.30
CA PHE A 531 4.32 -2.31 34.13
C PHE A 531 3.01 -3.02 34.47
N ASP A 532 3.06 -4.06 35.31
CA ASP A 532 1.89 -4.89 35.57
C ASP A 532 0.87 -4.15 36.46
N ALA A 533 1.34 -3.40 37.45
CA ALA A 533 0.46 -2.56 38.27
C ALA A 533 -0.20 -1.45 37.42
N THR A 534 0.58 -0.76 36.60
CA THR A 534 0.07 0.27 35.68
C THR A 534 -0.91 -0.29 34.66
N TYR A 535 -0.60 -1.45 34.07
CA TYR A 535 -1.49 -2.11 33.11
C TYR A 535 -2.82 -2.49 33.78
N ALA A 536 -2.79 -3.05 35.00
CA ALA A 536 -4.00 -3.41 35.73
C ALA A 536 -4.89 -2.19 36.02
N GLU A 537 -4.31 -1.07 36.43
CA GLU A 537 -5.05 0.19 36.66
C GLU A 537 -5.68 0.71 35.35
N LEU A 538 -4.92 0.72 34.27
CA LEU A 538 -5.40 1.16 32.96
C LEU A 538 -6.52 0.26 32.42
N VAL A 539 -6.41 -1.05 32.61
CA VAL A 539 -7.49 -2.00 32.23
C VAL A 539 -8.77 -1.71 32.99
N GLU A 540 -8.70 -1.44 34.29
CA GLU A 540 -9.88 -1.08 35.09
C GLU A 540 -10.50 0.26 34.66
N GLY A 541 -9.68 1.21 34.24
CA GLY A 541 -10.14 2.46 33.62
C GLY A 541 -10.81 2.23 32.26
N TYR A 542 -10.18 1.41 31.42
CA TYR A 542 -10.65 1.09 30.07
C TYR A 542 -11.99 0.35 30.05
N LYS A 543 -12.20 -0.61 30.95
CA LYS A 543 -13.46 -1.36 31.06
C LYS A 543 -14.66 -0.47 31.34
N LYS A 544 -14.47 0.73 31.94
CA LYS A 544 -15.55 1.69 32.18
C LYS A 544 -16.11 2.29 30.88
N LEU A 545 -15.39 2.19 29.77
CA LEU A 545 -15.87 2.56 28.46
C LEU A 545 -16.88 1.56 27.88
N ASN A 546 -16.98 0.36 28.45
CA ASN A 546 -17.78 -0.76 27.94
C ASN A 546 -17.36 -1.19 26.52
N PRO A 547 -16.08 -1.59 26.33
CA PRO A 547 -15.50 -1.91 25.02
C PRO A 547 -16.20 -3.07 24.31
N GLU A 548 -16.84 -3.98 25.04
CA GLU A 548 -17.58 -5.13 24.49
C GLU A 548 -18.65 -4.70 23.47
N THR A 549 -19.27 -3.53 23.69
CA THR A 549 -20.25 -2.95 22.75
C THR A 549 -19.68 -2.78 21.33
N VAL A 550 -18.42 -2.35 21.24
CA VAL A 550 -17.73 -2.16 19.94
C VAL A 550 -17.33 -3.52 19.36
N VAL A 551 -16.81 -4.43 20.18
CA VAL A 551 -16.47 -5.80 19.76
C VAL A 551 -17.68 -6.51 19.18
N ASP A 552 -18.83 -6.44 19.85
CA ASP A 552 -20.09 -7.04 19.40
C ASP A 552 -20.57 -6.42 18.08
N ALA A 553 -20.46 -5.09 17.94
CA ALA A 553 -20.84 -4.40 16.72
C ALA A 553 -19.98 -4.82 15.52
N PHE A 554 -18.66 -4.96 15.72
CA PHE A 554 -17.76 -5.47 14.67
C PHE A 554 -18.04 -6.93 14.31
N ASN A 555 -18.28 -7.80 15.28
CA ASN A 555 -18.62 -9.20 15.03
C ASN A 555 -19.94 -9.34 14.26
N LYS A 556 -20.94 -8.56 14.63
CA LYS A 556 -22.22 -8.52 13.91
C LYS A 556 -22.02 -8.07 12.45
N LEU A 557 -21.31 -6.96 12.24
CA LEU A 557 -21.02 -6.44 10.89
C LEU A 557 -20.22 -7.46 10.07
N TYR A 558 -19.28 -8.16 10.69
CA TYR A 558 -18.50 -9.21 10.05
C TYR A 558 -19.37 -10.35 9.54
N GLU A 559 -20.29 -10.88 10.36
CA GLU A 559 -21.18 -11.95 9.94
C GLU A 559 -22.15 -11.51 8.82
N GLU A 560 -22.65 -10.26 8.89
CA GLU A 560 -23.48 -9.68 7.83
C GLU A 560 -22.72 -9.60 6.50
N ASN A 561 -21.49 -9.06 6.51
CA ASN A 561 -20.66 -8.91 5.31
C ASN A 561 -20.16 -10.26 4.77
N LYS A 562 -19.82 -11.20 5.66
CA LYS A 562 -19.45 -12.58 5.28
C LYS A 562 -20.60 -13.32 4.59
N ALA A 563 -21.84 -13.05 4.98
CA ALA A 563 -23.01 -13.60 4.33
C ALA A 563 -23.27 -12.95 2.95
N ALA A 564 -22.96 -11.67 2.80
CA ALA A 564 -23.18 -10.93 1.55
C ALA A 564 -22.19 -11.29 0.43
N VAL A 565 -20.98 -11.81 0.76
CA VAL A 565 -19.94 -12.19 -0.23
C VAL A 565 -19.92 -13.68 -0.56
N LYS A 566 -20.79 -14.50 0.07
CA LYS A 566 -20.99 -15.91 -0.27
C LYS A 566 -21.93 -16.05 -1.48
#